data_befda56fec60457eef000fffd0c4ce40
#
_entry.id   befda56fec60457eef000fffd0c4ce40
#
_cell.length_a   1.000
_cell.length_b   1.000
_cell.length_c   1.000
_cell.angle_alpha   90.00
_cell.angle_beta   90.00
_cell.angle_gamma   90.00
#
_symmetry.space_group_name_H-M   'P 1'
#
loop_
_entity.id
_entity.type
_entity.pdbx_description
1 polymer ?
#
loop_
_entity_poly.entity_id
_entity_poly.type
_entity_poly.pdbx_seq_one_letter_code
_entity_poly.pdbx_strand_id
1 'polypeptide(L)'
;MRWRFKDNLTGNVPDRKTELEIIKEGNFVSFNFACSKSDLISYSDKNNDKLYLASVVEVFIDVGEEDYYEIEVAPNGATFFAKILNKKVTFIDNDFFESSVHIEGVKYYVTIKVDLSRVKDFSAMKFNAYRIERDKEGKQSLYALFPTFSKTFHVPERFVLLSSFLSSEVLFEVCNHFNLGGSIINVYPYGNGHINKTYLVSTDNKRKYVLQQINNSIFPDVDGLMNNIVLVTKHLENKGLETLHVIDYQTGKPYLFLDDKYYRMYDAILGAVSYEEVSDETMLEKLGSSIGEFHQALRDFDATQLVEVIPNFHNTKQRYLNLLDAIEKDSFDRKKDVLKEIETVNKYKNEYSKIVDSIKDGKIKLAITHNDTKINNVMFDILSGQPRCVIDFDTVMPGSYLYDVGDAFRGLFTGDNEDNPDLSKLNISYPIFEAFMKGYLAKMKDVLNPYEIEMIPFSMFLITMECGIRFLEDYLRGDTYFRCHYPKQNINRCRTQIKLAEDIYANMDNFHNIVNNILKSL
;
A
#
# COMPACT_ATOMS: atom_id res chain seq x y z
N MET A 1 5.62 -26.57 -1.21
CA MET A 1 4.94 -25.90 -2.35
C MET A 1 5.95 -25.43 -3.38
N ARG A 2 5.60 -25.45 -4.69
CA ARG A 2 6.52 -25.04 -5.77
C ARG A 2 5.99 -23.81 -6.50
N TRP A 3 6.81 -22.78 -6.59
CA TRP A 3 6.51 -21.48 -7.16
C TRP A 3 7.12 -21.36 -8.55
N ARG A 4 6.37 -20.83 -9.52
CA ARG A 4 6.85 -20.68 -10.91
C ARG A 4 7.45 -19.31 -11.14
N PHE A 5 8.59 -19.30 -11.82
CA PHE A 5 9.23 -18.08 -12.27
C PHE A 5 8.52 -17.48 -13.47
N LYS A 6 8.63 -16.17 -13.59
CA LYS A 6 8.07 -15.35 -14.66
C LYS A 6 9.20 -14.70 -15.46
N ASP A 7 8.90 -14.32 -16.69
CA ASP A 7 9.80 -13.45 -17.44
C ASP A 7 10.00 -12.13 -16.67
N ASN A 8 11.25 -11.74 -16.47
CA ASN A 8 11.59 -10.60 -15.60
C ASN A 8 11.16 -9.25 -16.15
N LEU A 9 11.05 -9.12 -17.48
CA LEU A 9 10.67 -7.85 -18.11
C LEU A 9 9.15 -7.72 -18.29
N THR A 10 8.47 -8.82 -18.62
CA THR A 10 7.04 -8.79 -18.98
C THR A 10 6.12 -9.29 -17.88
N GLY A 11 6.65 -10.03 -16.89
CA GLY A 11 5.86 -10.70 -15.87
C GLY A 11 5.03 -11.90 -16.36
N ASN A 12 5.17 -12.29 -17.63
CA ASN A 12 4.46 -13.43 -18.21
C ASN A 12 5.06 -14.76 -17.74
N VAL A 13 4.23 -15.81 -17.67
CA VAL A 13 4.70 -17.15 -17.37
C VAL A 13 5.33 -17.74 -18.65
N PRO A 14 6.63 -18.10 -18.63
CA PRO A 14 7.29 -18.67 -19.79
C PRO A 14 6.88 -20.13 -20.03
N ASP A 15 7.06 -20.62 -21.27
CA ASP A 15 6.84 -22.04 -21.60
C ASP A 15 7.85 -22.94 -20.89
N ARG A 16 9.07 -22.47 -20.72
CA ARG A 16 10.12 -23.17 -19.94
C ARG A 16 9.90 -22.97 -18.45
N LYS A 17 9.84 -24.07 -17.71
CA LYS A 17 9.50 -24.06 -16.29
C LYS A 17 10.74 -23.95 -15.42
N THR A 18 10.77 -22.94 -14.58
CA THR A 18 11.60 -22.89 -13.37
C THR A 18 10.66 -22.83 -12.19
N GLU A 19 10.84 -23.76 -11.27
CA GLU A 19 10.05 -23.86 -10.05
C GLU A 19 10.98 -23.73 -8.84
N LEU A 20 10.53 -23.08 -7.79
CA LEU A 20 11.23 -22.91 -6.54
C LEU A 20 10.35 -23.44 -5.41
N GLU A 21 10.93 -24.26 -4.55
CA GLU A 21 10.36 -24.68 -3.28
C GLU A 21 11.24 -24.12 -2.16
N ILE A 22 10.63 -23.48 -1.16
CA ILE A 22 11.36 -22.92 -0.01
C ILE A 22 10.92 -23.67 1.24
N ILE A 23 11.89 -24.24 1.94
CA ILE A 23 11.66 -25.03 3.16
C ILE A 23 12.46 -24.41 4.29
N LYS A 24 11.79 -24.09 5.42
CA LYS A 24 12.45 -23.65 6.67
C LYS A 24 12.46 -24.79 7.66
N GLU A 25 13.66 -25.20 8.08
CA GLU A 25 13.89 -26.23 9.10
C GLU A 25 14.85 -25.72 10.16
N GLY A 26 14.36 -25.48 11.37
CA GLY A 26 15.15 -24.92 12.44
C GLY A 26 15.79 -23.57 12.06
N ASN A 27 17.11 -23.51 12.11
CA ASN A 27 17.90 -22.33 11.74
C ASN A 27 18.30 -22.30 10.24
N PHE A 28 17.70 -23.12 9.39
CA PHE A 28 18.03 -23.15 7.97
C PHE A 28 16.82 -22.84 7.11
N VAL A 29 17.08 -22.16 5.98
CA VAL A 29 16.15 -22.01 4.88
C VAL A 29 16.77 -22.56 3.62
N SER A 30 16.10 -23.52 2.98
CA SER A 30 16.52 -24.13 1.71
C SER A 30 15.70 -23.59 0.56
N PHE A 31 16.36 -23.06 -0.45
CA PHE A 31 15.81 -22.65 -1.74
C PHE A 31 16.08 -23.76 -2.75
N ASN A 32 15.07 -24.56 -3.06
CA ASN A 32 15.16 -25.73 -3.94
C ASN A 32 14.62 -25.40 -5.33
N PHE A 33 15.51 -25.16 -6.28
CA PHE A 33 15.17 -24.88 -7.67
C PHE A 33 14.99 -26.18 -8.46
N ALA A 34 13.93 -26.27 -9.26
CA ALA A 34 13.72 -27.28 -10.28
C ALA A 34 13.62 -26.59 -11.64
N CYS A 35 14.66 -26.71 -12.44
CA CYS A 35 14.81 -26.01 -13.70
C CYS A 35 14.66 -26.96 -14.89
N SER A 36 13.89 -26.59 -15.92
CA SER A 36 13.91 -27.28 -17.21
C SER A 36 15.31 -27.14 -17.79
N LYS A 37 15.86 -28.27 -18.25
CA LYS A 37 17.17 -28.31 -18.89
C LYS A 37 17.06 -27.66 -20.26
N SER A 38 17.80 -26.57 -20.46
CA SER A 38 18.21 -26.09 -21.76
C SER A 38 19.69 -26.41 -21.95
N ASP A 39 20.35 -25.73 -22.83
CA ASP A 39 21.80 -25.81 -22.92
C ASP A 39 22.40 -25.30 -21.62
N LEU A 40 22.86 -26.21 -20.75
CA LEU A 40 23.47 -25.87 -19.47
C LEU A 40 24.88 -25.36 -19.74
N ILE A 41 24.99 -24.05 -19.95
CA ILE A 41 26.25 -23.38 -20.22
C ILE A 41 26.74 -22.79 -18.91
N SER A 42 27.91 -23.22 -18.45
CA SER A 42 28.65 -22.60 -17.35
C SER A 42 29.74 -21.70 -17.92
N TYR A 43 29.90 -20.51 -17.35
CA TYR A 43 30.94 -19.56 -17.78
C TYR A 43 32.31 -19.94 -17.25
N SER A 44 32.35 -20.35 -15.98
CA SER A 44 33.58 -20.68 -15.25
C SER A 44 33.32 -21.83 -14.27
N ASP A 45 34.37 -22.54 -13.88
CA ASP A 45 34.38 -23.51 -12.78
C ASP A 45 34.94 -22.91 -11.47
N LYS A 46 35.29 -21.63 -11.47
CA LYS A 46 35.82 -20.91 -10.32
C LYS A 46 34.74 -20.19 -9.55
N ASN A 47 34.79 -20.29 -8.24
CA ASN A 47 33.94 -19.49 -7.36
C ASN A 47 34.28 -17.99 -7.48
N ASN A 48 33.27 -17.15 -7.26
CA ASN A 48 33.36 -15.69 -7.34
C ASN A 48 33.84 -15.14 -8.69
N ASP A 49 33.64 -15.90 -9.77
CA ASP A 49 33.80 -15.41 -11.15
C ASP A 49 32.45 -14.87 -11.69
N LYS A 50 32.43 -14.35 -12.89
CA LYS A 50 31.25 -13.72 -13.55
C LYS A 50 30.21 -14.76 -14.01
N LEU A 51 29.66 -15.54 -13.08
CA LEU A 51 28.76 -16.66 -13.37
C LEU A 51 27.49 -16.20 -14.10
N TYR A 52 27.01 -14.98 -13.84
CA TYR A 52 25.85 -14.35 -14.50
C TYR A 52 26.00 -14.21 -16.03
N LEU A 53 27.20 -14.41 -16.58
CA LEU A 53 27.42 -14.39 -18.04
C LEU A 53 26.94 -15.67 -18.72
N ALA A 54 26.53 -16.69 -17.97
CA ALA A 54 25.99 -17.94 -18.50
C ALA A 54 24.67 -18.32 -17.80
N SER A 55 24.39 -19.62 -17.70
CA SER A 55 23.19 -20.10 -17.01
C SER A 55 23.47 -20.19 -15.51
N VAL A 56 22.63 -19.55 -14.69
CA VAL A 56 22.74 -19.59 -13.22
C VAL A 56 21.36 -19.48 -12.57
N VAL A 57 21.23 -19.96 -11.34
CA VAL A 57 20.16 -19.57 -10.42
C VAL A 57 20.73 -18.66 -9.35
N GLU A 58 19.92 -17.70 -8.90
CA GLU A 58 20.35 -16.67 -7.95
C GLU A 58 19.33 -16.50 -6.84
N VAL A 59 19.80 -16.20 -5.63
CA VAL A 59 18.98 -15.77 -4.50
C VAL A 59 19.59 -14.49 -3.94
N PHE A 60 18.79 -13.43 -3.89
CA PHE A 60 19.18 -12.18 -3.24
C PHE A 60 18.47 -12.09 -1.90
N ILE A 61 19.20 -11.78 -0.83
CA ILE A 61 18.72 -11.79 0.55
C ILE A 61 19.07 -10.49 1.24
N ASP A 62 18.06 -9.71 1.60
CA ASP A 62 18.15 -8.54 2.47
C ASP A 62 17.84 -8.96 3.91
N VAL A 63 18.75 -8.70 4.83
CA VAL A 63 18.64 -9.05 6.26
C VAL A 63 18.26 -7.86 7.14
N GLY A 64 17.78 -6.76 6.53
CA GLY A 64 17.39 -5.54 7.25
C GLY A 64 18.57 -4.60 7.52
N GLU A 65 19.67 -4.73 6.78
CA GLU A 65 20.83 -3.82 6.75
C GLU A 65 20.76 -2.93 5.49
N GLU A 66 21.70 -2.00 5.32
CA GLU A 66 21.78 -1.15 4.11
C GLU A 66 22.20 -1.92 2.85
N ASP A 67 22.79 -3.12 3.02
CA ASP A 67 23.24 -4.01 1.98
C ASP A 67 22.42 -5.31 1.93
N TYR A 68 22.52 -6.03 0.81
CA TYR A 68 21.94 -7.36 0.67
C TYR A 68 22.97 -8.36 0.14
N TYR A 69 22.71 -9.65 0.35
CA TYR A 69 23.54 -10.75 -0.13
C TYR A 69 23.06 -11.20 -1.50
N GLU A 70 24.01 -11.45 -2.39
CA GLU A 70 23.83 -12.09 -3.69
C GLU A 70 24.51 -13.45 -3.69
N ILE A 71 23.74 -14.49 -3.96
CA ILE A 71 24.19 -15.88 -4.04
C ILE A 71 23.84 -16.38 -5.43
N GLU A 72 24.85 -16.76 -6.24
CA GLU A 72 24.64 -17.43 -7.52
C GLU A 72 25.16 -18.85 -7.48
N VAL A 73 24.50 -19.78 -8.18
CA VAL A 73 24.94 -21.17 -8.34
C VAL A 73 24.81 -21.58 -9.80
N ALA A 74 25.95 -21.89 -10.41
CA ALA A 74 26.02 -22.36 -11.79
C ALA A 74 25.70 -23.86 -11.90
N PRO A 75 25.32 -24.39 -13.08
CA PRO A 75 24.99 -25.80 -13.28
C PRO A 75 26.15 -26.77 -12.99
N ASN A 76 27.40 -26.32 -13.03
CA ASN A 76 28.59 -27.11 -12.68
C ASN A 76 28.95 -27.05 -11.17
N GLY A 77 28.14 -26.34 -10.38
CA GLY A 77 28.34 -26.20 -8.94
C GLY A 77 29.24 -25.04 -8.51
N ALA A 78 29.78 -24.25 -9.46
CA ALA A 78 30.50 -23.01 -9.09
C ALA A 78 29.55 -22.01 -8.45
N THR A 79 30.02 -21.27 -7.45
CA THR A 79 29.23 -20.33 -6.66
C THR A 79 29.79 -18.91 -6.71
N PHE A 80 28.90 -17.93 -6.63
CA PHE A 80 29.25 -16.53 -6.39
C PHE A 80 28.58 -16.08 -5.09
N PHE A 81 29.33 -15.35 -4.26
CA PHE A 81 28.82 -14.83 -3.00
C PHE A 81 29.40 -13.45 -2.69
N ALA A 82 28.52 -12.47 -2.58
CA ALA A 82 28.92 -11.10 -2.29
C ALA A 82 27.85 -10.34 -1.50
N LYS A 83 28.29 -9.28 -0.82
CA LYS A 83 27.44 -8.19 -0.33
C LYS A 83 27.34 -7.10 -1.37
N ILE A 84 26.13 -6.60 -1.60
CA ILE A 84 25.84 -5.54 -2.56
C ILE A 84 25.34 -4.31 -1.80
N LEU A 85 26.11 -3.23 -1.86
CA LEU A 85 25.76 -1.91 -1.31
C LEU A 85 25.88 -0.84 -2.40
N ASN A 86 24.78 -0.14 -2.71
CA ASN A 86 24.78 0.90 -3.75
C ASN A 86 25.42 0.43 -5.07
N LYS A 87 25.11 -0.81 -5.49
CA LYS A 87 25.67 -1.48 -6.69
C LYS A 87 27.17 -1.78 -6.62
N LYS A 88 27.82 -1.63 -5.47
CA LYS A 88 29.20 -2.07 -5.26
C LYS A 88 29.19 -3.49 -4.73
N VAL A 89 29.99 -4.35 -5.37
CA VAL A 89 30.17 -5.76 -5.02
C VAL A 89 31.34 -5.88 -4.05
N THR A 90 31.11 -6.52 -2.92
CA THR A 90 32.14 -6.87 -1.94
C THR A 90 32.11 -8.37 -1.71
N PHE A 91 33.14 -9.07 -2.16
CA PHE A 91 33.27 -10.50 -1.91
C PHE A 91 33.50 -10.77 -0.42
N ILE A 92 32.86 -11.81 0.09
CA ILE A 92 32.97 -12.26 1.47
C ILE A 92 33.20 -13.76 1.50
N ASP A 93 33.82 -14.23 2.59
CA ASP A 93 33.99 -15.66 2.82
C ASP A 93 32.64 -16.33 3.01
N ASN A 94 32.47 -17.50 2.36
CA ASN A 94 31.22 -18.23 2.45
C ASN A 94 31.17 -19.06 3.75
N ASP A 95 30.52 -18.49 4.74
CA ASP A 95 30.06 -19.16 5.95
C ASP A 95 28.55 -19.02 6.17
N PHE A 96 27.83 -18.57 5.12
CA PHE A 96 26.41 -18.19 5.16
C PHE A 96 25.48 -19.21 4.50
N PHE A 97 25.97 -19.96 3.51
CA PHE A 97 25.17 -20.93 2.79
C PHE A 97 25.96 -22.16 2.33
N GLU A 98 25.22 -23.24 2.09
CA GLU A 98 25.67 -24.44 1.38
C GLU A 98 24.89 -24.57 0.07
N SER A 99 25.49 -25.12 -0.97
CA SER A 99 24.79 -25.40 -2.22
C SER A 99 25.09 -26.80 -2.77
N SER A 100 24.12 -27.33 -3.52
CA SER A 100 24.27 -28.57 -4.25
C SER A 100 23.57 -28.51 -5.58
N VAL A 101 24.11 -29.20 -6.60
CA VAL A 101 23.53 -29.31 -7.94
C VAL A 101 23.36 -30.77 -8.30
N HIS A 102 22.20 -31.12 -8.81
CA HIS A 102 21.87 -32.44 -9.31
C HIS A 102 21.21 -32.36 -10.69
N ILE A 103 21.62 -33.20 -11.63
CA ILE A 103 21.09 -33.23 -12.99
C ILE A 103 20.40 -34.58 -13.23
N GLU A 104 19.12 -34.55 -13.59
CA GLU A 104 18.35 -35.76 -13.87
C GLU A 104 17.50 -35.56 -15.16
N GLY A 105 17.84 -36.34 -16.20
CA GLY A 105 17.12 -36.32 -17.48
C GLY A 105 17.08 -34.92 -18.12
N VAL A 106 15.88 -34.36 -18.26
CA VAL A 106 15.61 -33.03 -18.85
C VAL A 106 15.50 -31.92 -17.80
N LYS A 107 15.88 -32.17 -16.56
CA LYS A 107 15.86 -31.19 -15.46
C LYS A 107 17.22 -31.12 -14.78
N TYR A 108 17.49 -29.97 -14.19
CA TYR A 108 18.52 -29.82 -13.17
C TYR A 108 17.94 -29.16 -11.93
N TYR A 109 18.47 -29.57 -10.80
CA TYR A 109 18.03 -29.13 -9.49
C TYR A 109 19.18 -28.43 -8.80
N VAL A 110 18.88 -27.32 -8.14
CA VAL A 110 19.86 -26.60 -7.33
C VAL A 110 19.24 -26.37 -5.97
N THR A 111 19.95 -26.72 -4.92
CA THR A 111 19.60 -26.36 -3.54
C THR A 111 20.59 -25.33 -3.04
N ILE A 112 20.07 -24.22 -2.49
CA ILE A 112 20.83 -23.21 -1.76
C ILE A 112 20.28 -23.21 -0.34
N LYS A 113 21.07 -23.65 0.64
CA LYS A 113 20.69 -23.77 2.05
C LYS A 113 21.38 -22.70 2.86
N VAL A 114 20.62 -21.75 3.37
CA VAL A 114 21.11 -20.55 4.09
C VAL A 114 21.00 -20.78 5.59
N ASP A 115 22.06 -20.44 6.34
CA ASP A 115 22.11 -20.48 7.80
C ASP A 115 21.57 -19.19 8.40
N LEU A 116 20.40 -19.28 9.03
CA LEU A 116 19.71 -18.14 9.67
C LEU A 116 20.30 -17.75 11.03
N SER A 117 21.22 -18.53 11.60
CA SER A 117 21.86 -18.18 12.88
C SER A 117 22.62 -16.86 12.82
N ARG A 118 22.94 -16.40 11.61
CA ARG A 118 23.61 -15.14 11.31
C ARG A 118 22.68 -13.98 11.01
N VAL A 119 21.39 -14.23 10.92
CA VAL A 119 20.36 -13.22 10.65
C VAL A 119 19.81 -12.71 11.99
N LYS A 120 20.01 -11.43 12.29
CA LYS A 120 19.59 -10.82 13.56
C LYS A 120 18.08 -10.83 13.75
N ASP A 121 17.35 -10.55 12.68
CA ASP A 121 15.88 -10.51 12.68
C ASP A 121 15.31 -11.20 11.44
N PHE A 122 14.88 -12.44 11.62
CA PHE A 122 14.23 -13.20 10.55
C PHE A 122 12.91 -12.57 10.08
N SER A 123 12.22 -11.83 10.92
CA SER A 123 10.93 -11.19 10.55
C SER A 123 11.10 -10.06 9.54
N ALA A 124 12.28 -9.43 9.51
CA ALA A 124 12.65 -8.37 8.57
C ALA A 124 13.30 -8.90 7.27
N MET A 125 13.67 -10.19 7.23
CA MET A 125 14.37 -10.77 6.10
C MET A 125 13.51 -10.77 4.84
N LYS A 126 14.03 -10.13 3.78
CA LYS A 126 13.39 -10.12 2.44
C LYS A 126 14.26 -10.89 1.47
N PHE A 127 13.63 -11.37 0.40
CA PHE A 127 14.33 -12.08 -0.66
C PHE A 127 13.67 -11.89 -2.02
N ASN A 128 14.43 -12.20 -3.07
CA ASN A 128 13.93 -12.54 -4.38
C ASN A 128 14.81 -13.66 -4.96
N ALA A 129 14.29 -14.37 -5.93
CA ALA A 129 15.01 -15.46 -6.59
C ALA A 129 14.94 -15.31 -8.10
N TYR A 130 16.04 -15.61 -8.77
CA TYR A 130 16.22 -15.36 -10.19
C TYR A 130 16.83 -16.55 -10.89
N ARG A 131 16.67 -16.56 -12.22
CA ARG A 131 17.36 -17.47 -13.12
C ARG A 131 17.79 -16.72 -14.36
N ILE A 132 19.05 -16.84 -14.69
CA ILE A 132 19.59 -16.51 -15.99
C ILE A 132 19.71 -17.80 -16.81
N GLU A 133 19.25 -17.75 -18.03
CA GLU A 133 19.40 -18.83 -18.99
C GLU A 133 20.08 -18.30 -20.23
N ARG A 134 21.12 -18.98 -20.70
CA ARG A 134 21.82 -18.62 -21.94
C ARG A 134 21.78 -19.80 -22.89
N ASP A 135 21.38 -19.57 -24.14
CA ASP A 135 21.41 -20.59 -25.19
C ASP A 135 22.78 -20.63 -25.90
N LYS A 136 22.97 -21.62 -26.77
CA LYS A 136 24.20 -21.80 -27.54
C LYS A 136 24.50 -20.65 -28.51
N GLU A 137 23.50 -19.88 -28.88
CA GLU A 137 23.60 -18.72 -29.74
C GLU A 137 23.98 -17.47 -28.95
N GLY A 138 24.07 -17.59 -27.63
CA GLY A 138 24.45 -16.51 -26.70
C GLY A 138 23.29 -15.62 -26.27
N LYS A 139 22.06 -15.93 -26.66
CA LYS A 139 20.88 -15.19 -26.24
C LYS A 139 20.59 -15.47 -24.75
N GLN A 140 20.38 -14.40 -23.99
CA GLN A 140 20.07 -14.45 -22.57
C GLN A 140 18.57 -14.27 -22.32
N SER A 141 18.02 -15.09 -21.45
CA SER A 141 16.65 -14.96 -20.93
C SER A 141 16.72 -14.79 -19.42
N LEU A 142 15.96 -13.84 -18.89
CA LEU A 142 15.94 -13.45 -17.49
C LEU A 142 14.60 -13.82 -16.86
N TYR A 143 14.63 -14.62 -15.80
CA TYR A 143 13.42 -15.04 -15.08
C TYR A 143 13.54 -14.67 -13.60
N ALA A 144 12.43 -14.29 -12.98
CA ALA A 144 12.35 -13.94 -11.59
C ALA A 144 11.13 -14.58 -10.93
N LEU A 145 11.24 -14.86 -9.64
CA LEU A 145 10.10 -15.20 -8.82
C LEU A 145 9.15 -14.00 -8.72
N PHE A 146 9.72 -12.83 -8.37
CA PHE A 146 9.05 -11.52 -8.37
C PHE A 146 9.71 -10.63 -9.44
N PRO A 147 9.09 -10.44 -10.62
CA PRO A 147 9.67 -9.67 -11.71
C PRO A 147 10.05 -8.25 -11.31
N THR A 148 11.23 -7.81 -11.72
CA THR A 148 11.71 -6.45 -11.47
C THR A 148 11.23 -5.45 -12.51
N PHE A 149 10.73 -5.94 -13.67
CA PHE A 149 10.37 -5.13 -14.84
C PHE A 149 11.54 -4.25 -15.34
N SER A 150 12.75 -4.71 -15.09
CA SER A 150 14.02 -4.05 -15.41
C SER A 150 14.97 -5.02 -16.08
N LYS A 151 16.00 -4.50 -16.77
CA LYS A 151 17.09 -5.29 -17.35
C LYS A 151 18.08 -5.79 -16.28
N THR A 152 17.90 -5.41 -15.03
CA THR A 152 18.72 -5.85 -13.91
C THR A 152 17.86 -6.52 -12.83
N PHE A 153 18.47 -7.40 -12.04
CA PHE A 153 17.88 -7.99 -10.85
C PHE A 153 18.11 -7.15 -9.59
N HIS A 154 19.04 -6.20 -9.62
CA HIS A 154 19.38 -5.32 -8.50
C HIS A 154 18.30 -4.25 -8.27
N VAL A 155 17.12 -4.68 -7.84
CA VAL A 155 15.94 -3.86 -7.53
C VAL A 155 15.39 -4.30 -6.16
N PRO A 156 16.03 -3.86 -5.03
CA PRO A 156 15.66 -4.29 -3.68
C PRO A 156 14.20 -4.02 -3.30
N GLU A 157 13.56 -3.02 -3.91
CA GLU A 157 12.15 -2.68 -3.75
C GLU A 157 11.22 -3.83 -4.19
N ARG A 158 11.74 -4.79 -4.94
CA ARG A 158 11.02 -6.00 -5.38
C ARG A 158 11.30 -7.23 -4.53
N PHE A 159 12.03 -7.07 -3.43
CA PHE A 159 12.22 -8.16 -2.47
C PHE A 159 11.03 -8.28 -1.55
N VAL A 160 10.67 -9.52 -1.21
CA VAL A 160 9.48 -9.86 -0.43
C VAL A 160 9.88 -10.47 0.90
N LEU A 161 9.15 -10.15 1.97
CA LEU A 161 9.38 -10.74 3.29
C LEU A 161 9.28 -12.27 3.24
N LEU A 162 10.37 -12.94 3.62
CA LEU A 162 10.46 -14.39 3.60
C LEU A 162 9.47 -15.04 4.56
N SER A 163 9.27 -14.48 5.74
CA SER A 163 8.29 -14.95 6.72
C SER A 163 6.86 -14.93 6.17
N SER A 164 6.51 -13.88 5.42
CA SER A 164 5.20 -13.78 4.77
C SER A 164 5.05 -14.80 3.62
N PHE A 165 6.13 -15.09 2.92
CA PHE A 165 6.15 -16.07 1.84
C PHE A 165 6.02 -17.50 2.35
N LEU A 166 6.66 -17.87 3.45
CA LEU A 166 6.58 -19.20 4.06
C LEU A 166 5.20 -19.51 4.66
N SER A 167 4.43 -18.48 5.03
CA SER A 167 3.06 -18.68 5.51
C SER A 167 2.04 -18.97 4.39
N SER A 168 2.48 -19.08 3.15
CA SER A 168 1.59 -19.16 1.98
C SER A 168 0.86 -20.50 1.79
N GLU A 169 1.27 -21.59 2.45
CA GLU A 169 0.51 -22.87 2.39
C GLU A 169 -0.91 -22.68 2.94
N VAL A 170 -1.03 -21.98 4.07
CA VAL A 170 -2.32 -21.59 4.64
C VAL A 170 -3.12 -20.72 3.66
N LEU A 171 -2.45 -19.84 2.93
CA LEU A 171 -3.11 -18.94 1.97
C LEU A 171 -3.68 -19.68 0.74
N PHE A 172 -3.07 -20.78 0.31
CA PHE A 172 -3.66 -21.62 -0.73
C PHE A 172 -4.94 -22.29 -0.26
N GLU A 173 -4.95 -22.80 0.98
CA GLU A 173 -6.16 -23.34 1.61
C GLU A 173 -7.25 -22.25 1.68
N VAL A 174 -6.92 -21.07 2.19
CA VAL A 174 -7.82 -19.92 2.22
C VAL A 174 -8.39 -19.61 0.83
N CYS A 175 -7.54 -19.55 -0.20
CA CYS A 175 -7.96 -19.23 -1.57
C CYS A 175 -8.92 -20.30 -2.15
N ASN A 176 -8.75 -21.57 -1.81
CA ASN A 176 -9.61 -22.65 -2.29
C ASN A 176 -11.06 -22.56 -1.79
N HIS A 177 -11.32 -21.75 -0.77
CA HIS A 177 -12.67 -21.50 -0.28
C HIS A 177 -13.43 -20.44 -1.11
N PHE A 178 -12.77 -19.70 -1.98
CA PHE A 178 -13.40 -18.69 -2.82
C PHE A 178 -13.80 -19.27 -4.19
N ASN A 179 -14.81 -18.68 -4.83
CA ASN A 179 -15.31 -19.09 -6.15
C ASN A 179 -14.38 -18.60 -7.27
N LEU A 180 -13.20 -19.20 -7.39
CA LEU A 180 -12.22 -18.84 -8.41
C LEU A 180 -12.52 -19.55 -9.73
N GLY A 181 -12.23 -18.88 -10.84
CA GLY A 181 -12.46 -19.44 -12.17
C GLY A 181 -11.38 -20.39 -12.68
N GLY A 182 -10.50 -20.92 -11.81
CA GLY A 182 -9.42 -21.85 -12.20
C GLY A 182 -8.61 -22.32 -11.01
N SER A 183 -7.66 -23.24 -11.24
CA SER A 183 -6.77 -23.76 -10.22
C SER A 183 -5.69 -22.74 -9.85
N ILE A 184 -5.40 -22.58 -8.55
CA ILE A 184 -4.42 -21.62 -8.04
C ILE A 184 -3.01 -22.06 -8.45
N ILE A 185 -2.26 -21.17 -9.08
CA ILE A 185 -0.84 -21.39 -9.44
C ILE A 185 0.08 -20.75 -8.41
N ASN A 186 -0.21 -19.50 -8.02
CA ASN A 186 0.63 -18.72 -7.11
C ASN A 186 -0.22 -17.83 -6.18
N VAL A 187 0.27 -17.70 -4.94
CA VAL A 187 -0.17 -16.67 -3.98
C VAL A 187 1.08 -16.01 -3.41
N TYR A 188 1.21 -14.69 -3.52
CA TYR A 188 2.39 -13.98 -3.02
C TYR A 188 2.02 -12.59 -2.49
N PRO A 189 2.76 -12.05 -1.51
CA PRO A 189 2.54 -10.71 -0.99
C PRO A 189 2.49 -9.66 -2.10
N TYR A 190 1.56 -8.71 -1.97
CA TYR A 190 1.30 -7.72 -3.01
C TYR A 190 0.94 -6.36 -2.40
N GLY A 191 1.52 -5.28 -2.95
CA GLY A 191 1.28 -3.91 -2.49
C GLY A 191 1.99 -3.56 -1.17
N ASN A 192 1.90 -2.27 -0.82
CA ASN A 192 2.57 -1.67 0.35
C ASN A 192 1.58 -1.31 1.47
N GLY A 193 0.36 -1.86 1.45
CA GLY A 193 -0.67 -1.57 2.45
C GLY A 193 -0.22 -1.90 3.87
N HIS A 194 -0.45 -0.97 4.82
CA HIS A 194 0.02 -1.10 6.20
C HIS A 194 -1.02 -1.70 7.15
N ILE A 195 -2.30 -1.70 6.78
CA ILE A 195 -3.41 -2.15 7.64
C ILE A 195 -3.69 -3.64 7.42
N ASN A 196 -4.03 -4.01 6.19
CA ASN A 196 -4.34 -5.38 5.80
C ASN A 196 -3.13 -6.06 5.16
N LYS A 197 -3.03 -7.38 5.34
CA LYS A 197 -2.05 -8.17 4.57
C LYS A 197 -2.65 -8.49 3.21
N THR A 198 -2.00 -8.04 2.16
CA THR A 198 -2.50 -8.18 0.79
C THR A 198 -1.63 -9.14 -0.02
N TYR A 199 -2.28 -9.99 -0.80
CA TYR A 199 -1.64 -11.01 -1.62
C TYR A 199 -2.23 -11.01 -3.03
N LEU A 200 -1.39 -11.23 -4.04
CA LEU A 200 -1.84 -11.47 -5.41
C LEU A 200 -1.95 -12.98 -5.65
N VAL A 201 -3.12 -13.40 -6.09
CA VAL A 201 -3.45 -14.79 -6.44
C VAL A 201 -3.50 -14.91 -7.95
N SER A 202 -2.84 -15.93 -8.51
CA SER A 202 -2.87 -16.21 -9.96
C SER A 202 -3.38 -17.63 -10.21
N THR A 203 -4.24 -17.81 -11.21
CA THR A 203 -4.82 -19.09 -11.61
C THR A 203 -4.31 -19.55 -12.98
N ASP A 204 -4.48 -20.83 -13.29
CA ASP A 204 -4.03 -21.48 -14.54
C ASP A 204 -4.71 -20.93 -15.80
N ASN A 205 -5.92 -20.40 -15.67
CA ASN A 205 -6.66 -19.70 -16.73
C ASN A 205 -6.27 -18.22 -16.90
N LYS A 206 -5.13 -17.80 -16.33
CA LYS A 206 -4.57 -16.44 -16.39
C LYS A 206 -5.38 -15.35 -15.64
N ARG A 207 -6.40 -15.71 -14.86
CA ARG A 207 -7.07 -14.75 -13.98
C ARG A 207 -6.18 -14.42 -12.79
N LYS A 208 -6.34 -13.19 -12.28
CA LYS A 208 -5.65 -12.71 -11.08
C LYS A 208 -6.67 -12.14 -10.11
N TYR A 209 -6.40 -12.37 -8.83
CA TYR A 209 -7.24 -11.90 -7.72
C TYR A 209 -6.37 -11.25 -6.66
N VAL A 210 -6.96 -10.39 -5.86
CA VAL A 210 -6.32 -9.77 -4.69
C VAL A 210 -6.98 -10.37 -3.45
N LEU A 211 -6.24 -11.18 -2.70
CA LEU A 211 -6.65 -11.70 -1.39
C LEU A 211 -6.16 -10.73 -0.31
N GLN A 212 -7.03 -10.38 0.63
CA GLN A 212 -6.66 -9.59 1.80
C GLN A 212 -7.05 -10.29 3.09
N GLN A 213 -6.10 -10.38 4.03
CA GLN A 213 -6.41 -10.69 5.43
C GLN A 213 -6.79 -9.38 6.12
N ILE A 214 -8.02 -9.27 6.57
CA ILE A 214 -8.58 -8.09 7.22
C ILE A 214 -7.99 -7.95 8.62
N ASN A 215 -7.55 -6.75 8.97
CA ASN A 215 -7.11 -6.43 10.33
C ASN A 215 -8.30 -6.13 11.23
N ASN A 216 -8.85 -7.15 11.87
CA ASN A 216 -10.01 -7.05 12.75
C ASN A 216 -9.74 -6.36 14.09
N SER A 217 -8.50 -6.02 14.42
CA SER A 217 -8.20 -5.14 15.56
C SER A 217 -8.48 -3.67 15.25
N ILE A 218 -8.40 -3.28 13.97
CA ILE A 218 -8.77 -1.94 13.50
C ILE A 218 -10.24 -1.90 13.07
N PHE A 219 -10.72 -2.96 12.43
CA PHE A 219 -12.09 -3.13 11.96
C PHE A 219 -12.79 -4.26 12.71
N PRO A 220 -13.26 -4.03 13.94
CA PRO A 220 -13.86 -5.10 14.77
C PRO A 220 -15.21 -5.59 14.23
N ASP A 221 -15.97 -4.75 13.54
CA ASP A 221 -17.22 -5.09 12.84
C ASP A 221 -16.92 -5.43 11.36
N VAL A 222 -16.44 -6.66 11.12
CA VAL A 222 -16.15 -7.12 9.76
C VAL A 222 -17.43 -7.30 8.93
N ASP A 223 -18.55 -7.66 9.53
CA ASP A 223 -19.85 -7.74 8.84
C ASP A 223 -20.27 -6.36 8.31
N GLY A 224 -20.21 -5.33 9.15
CA GLY A 224 -20.51 -3.95 8.76
C GLY A 224 -19.55 -3.41 7.71
N LEU A 225 -18.26 -3.65 7.86
CA LEU A 225 -17.23 -3.29 6.88
C LEU A 225 -17.54 -3.88 5.50
N MET A 226 -17.76 -5.19 5.43
CA MET A 226 -18.00 -5.87 4.15
C MET A 226 -19.37 -5.52 3.56
N ASN A 227 -20.38 -5.26 4.40
CA ASN A 227 -21.66 -4.74 3.92
C ASN A 227 -21.49 -3.38 3.23
N ASN A 228 -20.76 -2.44 3.85
CA ASN A 228 -20.48 -1.14 3.23
C ASN A 228 -19.80 -1.30 1.86
N ILE A 229 -18.75 -2.12 1.79
CA ILE A 229 -17.99 -2.36 0.56
C ILE A 229 -18.90 -2.94 -0.54
N VAL A 230 -19.67 -3.97 -0.22
CA VAL A 230 -20.56 -4.63 -1.20
C VAL A 230 -21.65 -3.69 -1.69
N LEU A 231 -22.25 -2.91 -0.82
CA LEU A 231 -23.31 -1.96 -1.19
C LEU A 231 -22.76 -0.85 -2.11
N VAL A 232 -21.60 -0.29 -1.75
CA VAL A 232 -20.96 0.79 -2.53
C VAL A 232 -20.47 0.28 -3.88
N THR A 233 -19.76 -0.86 -3.93
CA THR A 233 -19.27 -1.41 -5.19
C THR A 233 -20.42 -1.77 -6.15
N LYS A 234 -21.48 -2.40 -5.65
CA LYS A 234 -22.68 -2.69 -6.47
C LYS A 234 -23.34 -1.42 -7.02
N HIS A 235 -23.40 -0.35 -6.22
CA HIS A 235 -23.97 0.91 -6.69
C HIS A 235 -23.11 1.52 -7.81
N LEU A 236 -21.80 1.53 -7.65
CA LEU A 236 -20.85 2.01 -8.66
C LEU A 236 -20.93 1.18 -9.96
N GLU A 237 -20.98 -0.15 -9.86
CA GLU A 237 -21.19 -1.05 -11.01
C GLU A 237 -22.52 -0.74 -11.74
N ASN A 238 -23.60 -0.53 -11.01
CA ASN A 238 -24.91 -0.17 -11.58
C ASN A 238 -24.89 1.20 -12.29
N LYS A 239 -23.96 2.09 -11.95
CA LYS A 239 -23.71 3.36 -12.66
C LYS A 239 -22.77 3.17 -13.86
N GLY A 240 -22.28 1.95 -14.13
CA GLY A 240 -21.36 1.64 -15.22
C GLY A 240 -19.92 2.04 -14.96
N LEU A 241 -19.55 2.28 -13.70
CA LEU A 241 -18.18 2.59 -13.31
C LEU A 241 -17.39 1.32 -12.98
N GLU A 242 -16.12 1.29 -13.36
CA GLU A 242 -15.22 0.27 -12.90
C GLU A 242 -14.94 0.46 -11.41
N THR A 243 -14.96 -0.63 -10.65
CA THR A 243 -14.75 -0.64 -9.22
C THR A 243 -14.20 -1.99 -8.75
N LEU A 244 -13.93 -2.13 -7.45
CA LEU A 244 -13.56 -3.42 -6.85
C LEU A 244 -14.74 -4.40 -6.99
N HIS A 245 -14.46 -5.57 -7.53
CA HIS A 245 -15.43 -6.67 -7.60
C HIS A 245 -15.11 -7.70 -6.52
N VAL A 246 -16.01 -7.82 -5.53
CA VAL A 246 -15.85 -8.77 -4.41
C VAL A 246 -16.15 -10.19 -4.89
N ILE A 247 -15.24 -11.11 -4.65
CA ILE A 247 -15.45 -12.53 -4.94
C ILE A 247 -16.11 -13.19 -3.75
N ASP A 248 -17.26 -13.77 -3.96
CA ASP A 248 -17.98 -14.47 -2.91
C ASP A 248 -17.24 -15.72 -2.45
N TYR A 249 -17.25 -15.94 -1.15
CA TYR A 249 -16.93 -17.21 -0.55
C TYR A 249 -18.02 -18.25 -0.95
N GLN A 250 -17.67 -19.53 -0.96
CA GLN A 250 -18.53 -20.63 -1.43
C GLN A 250 -19.93 -20.70 -0.77
N THR A 251 -20.11 -20.10 0.39
CA THR A 251 -21.42 -19.97 1.06
C THR A 251 -22.22 -18.74 0.64
N GLY A 252 -21.71 -17.93 -0.31
CA GLY A 252 -22.32 -16.68 -0.74
C GLY A 252 -22.07 -15.49 0.18
N LYS A 253 -21.14 -15.60 1.17
CA LYS A 253 -20.67 -14.46 1.96
C LYS A 253 -19.54 -13.70 1.26
N PRO A 254 -19.40 -12.38 1.48
CA PRO A 254 -18.33 -11.56 0.87
C PRO A 254 -16.97 -11.71 1.56
N TYR A 255 -16.85 -12.57 2.56
CA TYR A 255 -15.61 -12.84 3.28
C TYR A 255 -15.60 -14.26 3.87
N LEU A 256 -14.40 -14.78 4.14
CA LEU A 256 -14.15 -16.04 4.83
C LEU A 256 -13.64 -15.75 6.26
N PHE A 257 -14.16 -16.46 7.25
CA PHE A 257 -13.58 -16.56 8.60
C PHE A 257 -12.95 -17.95 8.76
N LEU A 258 -11.64 -17.99 8.99
CA LEU A 258 -10.87 -19.23 9.17
C LEU A 258 -9.70 -18.96 10.14
N ASP A 259 -9.53 -19.83 11.14
CA ASP A 259 -8.47 -19.78 12.15
C ASP A 259 -8.33 -18.38 12.80
N ASP A 260 -9.45 -17.87 13.33
CA ASP A 260 -9.56 -16.54 13.97
C ASP A 260 -9.13 -15.35 13.10
N LYS A 261 -9.12 -15.53 11.78
CA LYS A 261 -8.79 -14.49 10.81
C LYS A 261 -9.89 -14.32 9.78
N TYR A 262 -10.04 -13.11 9.31
CA TYR A 262 -10.98 -12.75 8.26
C TYR A 262 -10.25 -12.52 6.95
N TYR A 263 -10.80 -13.05 5.86
CA TYR A 263 -10.23 -12.93 4.52
C TYR A 263 -11.30 -12.50 3.53
N ARG A 264 -10.95 -11.57 2.64
CA ARG A 264 -11.77 -11.19 1.49
C ARG A 264 -10.95 -11.27 0.22
N MET A 265 -11.62 -11.37 -0.92
CA MET A 265 -10.99 -11.45 -2.21
C MET A 265 -11.67 -10.56 -3.22
N TYR A 266 -10.88 -9.94 -4.10
CA TYR A 266 -11.33 -9.12 -5.20
C TYR A 266 -10.77 -9.64 -6.52
N ASP A 267 -11.45 -9.37 -7.64
CA ASP A 267 -10.81 -9.42 -8.95
C ASP A 267 -9.67 -8.40 -9.02
N ALA A 268 -8.53 -8.78 -9.58
CA ALA A 268 -7.43 -7.84 -9.77
C ALA A 268 -7.72 -6.93 -10.98
N ILE A 269 -7.57 -5.62 -10.81
CA ILE A 269 -7.72 -4.63 -11.88
C ILE A 269 -6.48 -4.70 -12.77
N LEU A 270 -6.60 -5.37 -13.91
CA LEU A 270 -5.48 -5.59 -14.82
C LEU A 270 -5.25 -4.39 -15.73
N GLY A 271 -3.98 -4.13 -16.09
CA GLY A 271 -3.62 -3.00 -16.95
C GLY A 271 -3.71 -1.64 -16.25
N ALA A 272 -3.81 -1.62 -14.93
CA ALA A 272 -3.81 -0.41 -14.13
C ALA A 272 -2.70 -0.44 -13.06
N VAL A 273 -2.29 0.74 -12.63
CA VAL A 273 -1.27 0.97 -11.61
C VAL A 273 -1.71 2.09 -10.67
N SER A 274 -1.36 2.00 -9.40
CA SER A 274 -1.43 3.11 -8.47
C SER A 274 -0.05 3.78 -8.32
N TYR A 275 -0.04 5.07 -8.00
CA TYR A 275 1.17 5.84 -7.78
C TYR A 275 1.28 6.22 -6.31
N GLU A 276 2.49 6.30 -5.79
CA GLU A 276 2.74 6.76 -4.40
C GLU A 276 2.81 8.30 -4.33
N GLU A 277 3.22 8.94 -5.43
CA GLU A 277 3.42 10.38 -5.52
C GLU A 277 2.75 10.96 -6.77
N VAL A 278 2.43 12.24 -6.70
CA VAL A 278 1.91 13.01 -7.83
C VAL A 278 3.06 13.56 -8.65
N SER A 279 3.07 13.33 -9.97
CA SER A 279 4.14 13.76 -10.87
C SER A 279 3.98 15.21 -11.38
N ASP A 280 2.75 15.66 -11.59
CA ASP A 280 2.45 16.95 -12.24
C ASP A 280 1.00 17.43 -12.00
N GLU A 281 0.71 18.66 -12.45
CA GLU A 281 -0.61 19.28 -12.32
C GLU A 281 -1.71 18.51 -13.06
N THR A 282 -1.40 17.88 -14.18
CA THR A 282 -2.38 17.08 -14.94
C THR A 282 -2.82 15.86 -14.14
N MET A 283 -1.89 15.25 -13.40
CA MET A 283 -2.19 14.12 -12.52
C MET A 283 -3.04 14.55 -11.31
N LEU A 284 -2.79 15.76 -10.78
CA LEU A 284 -3.64 16.35 -9.71
C LEU A 284 -5.07 16.59 -10.20
N GLU A 285 -5.25 17.15 -11.38
CA GLU A 285 -6.57 17.35 -11.96
C GLU A 285 -7.31 16.02 -12.17
N LYS A 286 -6.61 15.00 -12.67
CA LYS A 286 -7.15 13.65 -12.80
C LYS A 286 -7.52 13.03 -11.45
N LEU A 287 -6.70 13.21 -10.42
CA LEU A 287 -7.00 12.77 -9.06
C LEU A 287 -8.28 13.43 -8.54
N GLY A 288 -8.36 14.75 -8.63
CA GLY A 288 -9.58 15.49 -8.25
C GLY A 288 -10.80 15.03 -9.01
N SER A 289 -10.68 14.82 -10.34
CA SER A 289 -11.76 14.29 -11.17
C SER A 289 -12.22 12.90 -10.73
N SER A 290 -11.31 12.00 -10.35
CA SER A 290 -11.64 10.64 -9.88
C SER A 290 -12.43 10.66 -8.58
N ILE A 291 -11.98 11.44 -7.60
CA ILE A 291 -12.68 11.58 -6.33
C ILE A 291 -14.04 12.25 -6.54
N GLY A 292 -14.10 13.27 -7.41
CA GLY A 292 -15.36 13.91 -7.78
C GLY A 292 -16.33 12.95 -8.48
N GLU A 293 -15.85 12.10 -9.38
CA GLU A 293 -16.66 11.08 -10.06
C GLU A 293 -17.20 10.02 -9.10
N PHE A 294 -16.38 9.56 -8.16
CA PHE A 294 -16.79 8.67 -7.08
C PHE A 294 -17.93 9.28 -6.25
N HIS A 295 -17.79 10.52 -5.79
CA HIS A 295 -18.84 11.22 -5.03
C HIS A 295 -20.08 11.47 -5.87
N GLN A 296 -19.93 11.90 -7.13
CA GLN A 296 -21.04 12.15 -8.04
C GLN A 296 -21.86 10.88 -8.29
N ALA A 297 -21.21 9.75 -8.47
CA ALA A 297 -21.86 8.47 -8.69
C ALA A 297 -22.65 8.00 -7.46
N LEU A 298 -22.18 8.32 -6.25
CA LEU A 298 -22.81 7.92 -4.98
C LEU A 298 -23.81 8.97 -4.45
N ARG A 299 -24.05 10.09 -5.17
CA ARG A 299 -24.91 11.20 -4.70
C ARG A 299 -26.35 10.81 -4.40
N ASP A 300 -26.89 9.78 -5.04
CA ASP A 300 -28.23 9.25 -4.89
C ASP A 300 -28.31 7.99 -4.02
N PHE A 301 -27.16 7.53 -3.49
CA PHE A 301 -27.15 6.45 -2.53
C PHE A 301 -27.58 6.95 -1.14
N ASP A 302 -28.43 6.18 -0.46
CA ASP A 302 -28.84 6.50 0.91
C ASP A 302 -27.74 6.11 1.90
N ALA A 303 -26.97 7.11 2.35
CA ALA A 303 -25.85 6.93 3.26
C ALA A 303 -26.22 6.25 4.60
N THR A 304 -27.51 6.28 4.99
CA THR A 304 -27.96 5.64 6.24
C THR A 304 -27.97 4.11 6.18
N GLN A 305 -27.79 3.53 4.99
CA GLN A 305 -27.62 2.09 4.81
C GLN A 305 -26.21 1.59 5.22
N LEU A 306 -25.25 2.50 5.33
CA LEU A 306 -23.88 2.18 5.75
C LEU A 306 -23.72 2.37 7.24
N VAL A 307 -22.76 1.64 7.81
CA VAL A 307 -22.37 1.76 9.23
C VAL A 307 -21.05 2.51 9.37
N GLU A 308 -20.86 3.16 10.51
CA GLU A 308 -19.56 3.71 10.88
C GLU A 308 -18.60 2.57 11.26
N VAL A 309 -17.73 2.16 10.34
CA VAL A 309 -16.75 1.08 10.58
C VAL A 309 -15.66 1.47 11.58
N ILE A 310 -15.41 2.77 11.73
CA ILE A 310 -14.57 3.36 12.78
C ILE A 310 -15.39 4.46 13.47
N PRO A 311 -15.91 4.22 14.68
CA PRO A 311 -16.77 5.19 15.36
C PRO A 311 -16.09 6.55 15.54
N ASN A 312 -16.82 7.62 15.25
CA ASN A 312 -16.36 9.01 15.36
C ASN A 312 -15.08 9.29 14.54
N PHE A 313 -14.91 8.69 13.37
CA PHE A 313 -13.68 8.79 12.59
C PHE A 313 -13.30 10.25 12.30
N HIS A 314 -14.21 11.05 11.72
CA HIS A 314 -14.04 12.48 11.47
C HIS A 314 -14.93 13.36 12.39
N ASN A 315 -15.17 12.93 13.62
CA ASN A 315 -15.75 13.77 14.65
C ASN A 315 -14.64 14.50 15.40
N THR A 316 -14.14 15.58 14.83
CA THR A 316 -13.02 16.37 15.37
C THR A 316 -13.28 16.86 16.79
N LYS A 317 -14.55 17.19 17.13
CA LYS A 317 -14.93 17.52 18.50
C LYS A 317 -14.67 16.36 19.47
N GLN A 318 -15.04 15.12 19.09
CA GLN A 318 -14.78 13.96 19.93
C GLN A 318 -13.29 13.64 20.02
N ARG A 319 -12.54 13.79 18.91
CA ARG A 319 -11.07 13.67 18.93
C ARG A 319 -10.42 14.66 19.90
N TYR A 320 -10.91 15.90 19.91
CA TYR A 320 -10.45 16.90 20.87
C TYR A 320 -10.78 16.52 22.33
N LEU A 321 -11.97 15.99 22.61
CA LEU A 321 -12.33 15.50 23.94
C LEU A 321 -11.44 14.33 24.40
N ASN A 322 -11.11 13.43 23.51
CA ASN A 322 -10.18 12.33 23.77
C ASN A 322 -8.77 12.85 24.08
N LEU A 323 -8.32 13.88 23.36
CA LEU A 323 -7.05 14.55 23.66
C LEU A 323 -7.06 15.21 25.05
N LEU A 324 -8.15 15.87 25.46
CA LEU A 324 -8.26 16.47 26.81
C LEU A 324 -8.12 15.40 27.90
N ASP A 325 -8.74 14.22 27.71
CA ASP A 325 -8.59 13.07 28.62
C ASP A 325 -7.12 12.58 28.66
N ALA A 326 -6.44 12.51 27.52
CA ALA A 326 -5.02 12.16 27.47
C ALA A 326 -4.12 13.19 28.18
N ILE A 327 -4.43 14.48 28.03
CA ILE A 327 -3.71 15.58 28.72
C ILE A 327 -3.92 15.55 30.23
N GLU A 328 -5.14 15.23 30.69
CA GLU A 328 -5.46 15.14 32.12
C GLU A 328 -4.76 13.94 32.76
N LYS A 329 -4.79 12.80 32.11
CA LYS A 329 -4.17 11.55 32.61
C LYS A 329 -2.65 11.59 32.58
N ASP A 330 -2.06 12.16 31.56
CA ASP A 330 -0.59 12.27 31.32
C ASP A 330 0.20 11.02 31.77
N SER A 331 -0.29 9.84 31.38
CA SER A 331 0.17 8.54 31.90
C SER A 331 1.66 8.26 31.65
N PHE A 332 2.30 9.01 30.76
CA PHE A 332 3.70 8.84 30.35
C PHE A 332 4.57 10.07 30.69
N ASP A 333 4.05 11.06 31.48
CA ASP A 333 4.75 12.29 31.87
C ASP A 333 5.31 13.08 30.66
N ARG A 334 4.52 13.15 29.57
CA ARG A 334 4.89 13.77 28.29
C ARG A 334 4.25 15.13 28.05
N LYS A 335 3.25 15.53 28.84
CA LYS A 335 2.51 16.81 28.70
C LYS A 335 3.44 18.03 28.69
N LYS A 336 4.48 18.03 29.53
CA LYS A 336 5.47 19.12 29.63
C LYS A 336 6.22 19.39 28.32
N ASP A 337 6.37 18.36 27.46
CA ASP A 337 7.10 18.44 26.19
C ASP A 337 6.26 19.03 25.04
N VAL A 338 4.94 19.18 25.22
CA VAL A 338 3.97 19.53 24.18
C VAL A 338 3.00 20.66 24.57
N LEU A 339 3.39 21.55 25.49
CA LEU A 339 2.54 22.63 25.98
C LEU A 339 2.14 23.61 24.87
N LYS A 340 3.03 23.86 23.91
CA LYS A 340 2.77 24.76 22.77
C LYS A 340 1.74 24.16 21.83
N GLU A 341 1.85 22.85 21.54
CA GLU A 341 0.92 22.12 20.69
C GLU A 341 -0.48 22.09 21.35
N ILE A 342 -0.55 21.84 22.65
CA ILE A 342 -1.81 21.90 23.43
C ILE A 342 -2.43 23.31 23.36
N GLU A 343 -1.65 24.36 23.53
CA GLU A 343 -2.14 25.75 23.43
C GLU A 343 -2.71 26.03 22.03
N THR A 344 -1.99 25.64 20.98
CA THR A 344 -2.43 25.83 19.59
C THR A 344 -3.73 25.09 19.31
N VAL A 345 -3.84 23.82 19.70
CA VAL A 345 -5.08 23.04 19.53
C VAL A 345 -6.23 23.70 20.31
N ASN A 346 -6.02 24.16 21.54
CA ASN A 346 -7.04 24.82 22.33
C ASN A 346 -7.53 26.15 21.73
N LYS A 347 -6.70 26.88 21.00
CA LYS A 347 -7.06 28.10 20.28
C LYS A 347 -8.24 27.91 19.33
N TYR A 348 -8.31 26.76 18.67
CA TYR A 348 -9.32 26.47 17.66
C TYR A 348 -10.48 25.59 18.14
N LYS A 349 -10.61 25.31 19.43
CA LYS A 349 -11.61 24.41 20.03
C LYS A 349 -13.06 24.65 19.61
N ASN A 350 -13.42 25.91 19.31
CA ASN A 350 -14.78 26.28 18.90
C ASN A 350 -15.09 25.93 17.43
N GLU A 351 -14.08 25.62 16.65
CA GLU A 351 -14.20 25.25 15.23
C GLU A 351 -14.50 23.74 15.02
N TYR A 352 -14.14 22.90 15.99
CA TYR A 352 -14.10 21.45 15.82
C TYR A 352 -15.45 20.77 15.63
N SER A 353 -16.55 21.40 16.01
CA SER A 353 -17.89 20.85 15.82
C SER A 353 -18.59 21.34 14.54
N LYS A 354 -18.00 22.27 13.80
CA LYS A 354 -18.69 23.04 12.76
C LYS A 354 -19.26 22.17 11.63
N ILE A 355 -18.50 21.19 11.13
CA ILE A 355 -19.00 20.28 10.09
C ILE A 355 -20.04 19.31 10.68
N VAL A 356 -19.76 18.69 11.82
CA VAL A 356 -20.69 17.75 12.47
C VAL A 356 -22.01 18.43 12.82
N ASP A 357 -21.95 19.65 13.38
CA ASP A 357 -23.14 20.43 13.71
C ASP A 357 -23.90 20.84 12.42
N SER A 358 -23.18 21.19 11.35
CA SER A 358 -23.80 21.53 10.05
C SER A 358 -24.49 20.32 9.38
N ILE A 359 -23.96 19.11 9.53
CA ILE A 359 -24.64 17.88 9.08
C ILE A 359 -25.92 17.69 9.90
N LYS A 360 -25.85 17.83 11.22
CA LYS A 360 -27.00 17.71 12.12
C LYS A 360 -28.10 18.71 11.79
N ASP A 361 -27.71 19.95 11.47
CA ASP A 361 -28.61 21.03 11.10
C ASP A 361 -29.16 20.91 9.66
N GLY A 362 -28.72 19.93 8.88
CA GLY A 362 -29.10 19.75 7.48
C GLY A 362 -28.49 20.78 6.51
N LYS A 363 -27.50 21.56 6.93
CA LYS A 363 -26.77 22.51 6.06
C LYS A 363 -25.78 21.81 5.14
N ILE A 364 -25.21 20.69 5.62
CA ILE A 364 -24.34 19.79 4.89
C ILE A 364 -25.10 18.46 4.75
N LYS A 365 -25.13 17.92 3.55
CA LYS A 365 -25.79 16.65 3.29
C LYS A 365 -24.97 15.49 3.88
N LEU A 366 -25.64 14.56 4.55
CA LEU A 366 -25.01 13.27 4.87
C LEU A 366 -24.78 12.51 3.56
N ALA A 367 -23.55 12.18 3.29
CA ALA A 367 -23.09 11.55 2.05
C ALA A 367 -22.26 10.31 2.34
N ILE A 368 -21.79 9.64 1.31
CA ILE A 368 -20.79 8.58 1.44
C ILE A 368 -19.43 9.19 1.23
N THR A 369 -18.50 8.89 2.13
CA THR A 369 -17.12 9.36 2.09
C THR A 369 -16.16 8.17 2.00
N HIS A 370 -15.05 8.38 1.33
CA HIS A 370 -13.96 7.41 1.24
C HIS A 370 -13.08 7.42 2.50
N ASN A 371 -12.79 8.63 3.02
CA ASN A 371 -12.00 8.92 4.22
C ASN A 371 -10.51 8.52 4.16
N ASP A 372 -10.00 8.16 2.98
CA ASP A 372 -8.57 7.94 2.70
C ASP A 372 -8.28 8.26 1.23
N THR A 373 -8.39 9.53 0.85
CA THR A 373 -8.35 10.02 -0.54
C THR A 373 -6.94 10.30 -1.07
N LYS A 374 -6.02 9.39 -0.80
CA LYS A 374 -4.65 9.44 -1.30
C LYS A 374 -4.57 9.00 -2.75
N ILE A 375 -3.53 9.47 -3.46
CA ILE A 375 -3.30 9.09 -4.85
C ILE A 375 -3.10 7.59 -5.06
N ASN A 376 -2.51 6.88 -4.10
CA ASN A 376 -2.31 5.43 -4.19
C ASN A 376 -3.61 4.63 -4.06
N ASN A 377 -4.72 5.28 -3.71
CA ASN A 377 -6.07 4.71 -3.72
C ASN A 377 -6.84 4.99 -5.03
N VAL A 378 -6.17 5.52 -6.05
CA VAL A 378 -6.70 5.64 -7.41
C VAL A 378 -5.87 4.79 -8.37
N MET A 379 -6.54 3.95 -9.14
CA MET A 379 -5.93 3.14 -10.18
C MET A 379 -5.94 3.89 -11.51
N PHE A 380 -4.80 3.95 -12.17
CA PHE A 380 -4.61 4.61 -13.46
C PHE A 380 -4.29 3.57 -14.55
N ASP A 381 -4.86 3.71 -15.71
CA ASP A 381 -4.56 2.88 -16.86
C ASP A 381 -3.10 3.06 -17.30
N ILE A 382 -2.37 1.96 -17.46
CA ILE A 382 -0.93 1.97 -17.74
C ILE A 382 -0.61 2.63 -19.10
N LEU A 383 -1.51 2.51 -20.08
CA LEU A 383 -1.25 2.99 -21.44
C LEU A 383 -1.65 4.46 -21.62
N SER A 384 -2.83 4.82 -21.14
CA SER A 384 -3.38 6.16 -21.34
C SER A 384 -3.07 7.13 -20.19
N GLY A 385 -2.68 6.61 -19.00
CA GLY A 385 -2.52 7.41 -17.79
C GLY A 385 -3.81 8.08 -17.34
N GLN A 386 -4.98 7.55 -17.75
CA GLN A 386 -6.28 8.03 -17.27
C GLN A 386 -6.68 7.27 -16.00
N PRO A 387 -7.36 7.92 -15.04
CA PRO A 387 -7.90 7.22 -13.89
C PRO A 387 -8.97 6.22 -14.35
N ARG A 388 -9.03 5.08 -13.67
CA ARG A 388 -10.00 4.02 -13.95
C ARG A 388 -10.98 3.85 -12.80
N CYS A 389 -10.48 3.73 -11.57
CA CYS A 389 -11.34 3.56 -10.39
C CYS A 389 -10.63 3.94 -9.10
N VAL A 390 -11.45 4.21 -8.08
CA VAL A 390 -11.01 4.35 -6.68
C VAL A 390 -11.03 2.96 -6.03
N ILE A 391 -10.06 2.70 -5.18
CA ILE A 391 -9.88 1.44 -4.44
C ILE A 391 -9.71 1.70 -2.94
N ASP A 392 -9.61 0.63 -2.14
CA ASP A 392 -9.40 0.68 -0.68
C ASP A 392 -10.58 1.29 0.09
N PHE A 393 -11.75 0.61 0.00
CA PHE A 393 -13.00 1.05 0.61
C PHE A 393 -13.15 0.69 2.10
N ASP A 394 -12.06 0.43 2.82
CA ASP A 394 -12.11 0.04 4.23
C ASP A 394 -12.64 1.13 5.16
N THR A 395 -12.49 2.36 4.76
CA THR A 395 -12.95 3.53 5.50
C THR A 395 -14.20 4.17 4.89
N VAL A 396 -14.83 3.51 3.92
CA VAL A 396 -16.07 4.01 3.34
C VAL A 396 -17.22 3.93 4.34
N MET A 397 -17.78 5.09 4.70
CA MET A 397 -18.84 5.21 5.70
C MET A 397 -19.66 6.49 5.49
N PRO A 398 -20.77 6.68 6.25
CA PRO A 398 -21.52 7.94 6.21
C PRO A 398 -20.67 9.12 6.69
N GLY A 399 -20.70 10.23 5.98
CA GLY A 399 -19.95 11.43 6.34
C GLY A 399 -20.30 12.64 5.48
N SER A 400 -19.31 13.47 5.20
CA SER A 400 -19.42 14.64 4.32
C SER A 400 -18.35 14.58 3.24
N TYR A 401 -18.68 14.93 2.01
CA TYR A 401 -17.72 15.10 0.91
C TYR A 401 -16.53 16.00 1.31
N LEU A 402 -16.76 16.92 2.26
CA LEU A 402 -15.74 17.82 2.77
C LEU A 402 -14.61 17.10 3.54
N TYR A 403 -14.89 15.92 4.13
CA TYR A 403 -13.85 15.13 4.80
C TYR A 403 -12.83 14.60 3.78
N ASP A 404 -13.31 14.10 2.65
CA ASP A 404 -12.46 13.58 1.59
C ASP A 404 -11.62 14.68 0.93
N VAL A 405 -12.21 15.86 0.70
CA VAL A 405 -11.47 17.02 0.21
C VAL A 405 -10.39 17.45 1.22
N GLY A 406 -10.74 17.50 2.50
CA GLY A 406 -9.79 17.85 3.56
C GLY A 406 -8.63 16.87 3.67
N ASP A 407 -8.90 15.55 3.59
CA ASP A 407 -7.87 14.52 3.66
C ASP A 407 -6.95 14.52 2.43
N ALA A 408 -7.50 14.71 1.23
CA ALA A 408 -6.70 14.85 0.01
C ALA A 408 -5.63 15.94 0.14
N PHE A 409 -6.04 17.16 0.58
CA PHE A 409 -5.09 18.28 0.70
C PHE A 409 -4.12 18.12 1.87
N ARG A 410 -4.55 17.51 2.98
CA ARG A 410 -3.64 17.14 4.06
C ARG A 410 -2.48 16.29 3.51
N GLY A 411 -2.78 15.25 2.73
CA GLY A 411 -1.78 14.39 2.11
C GLY A 411 -0.92 15.11 1.07
N LEU A 412 -1.55 15.85 0.14
CA LEU A 412 -0.87 16.55 -0.94
C LEU A 412 0.08 17.65 -0.48
N PHE A 413 -0.24 18.35 0.62
CA PHE A 413 0.63 19.41 1.15
C PHE A 413 1.72 18.86 2.07
N THR A 414 1.50 17.72 2.71
CA THR A 414 2.49 17.10 3.58
C THR A 414 3.54 16.33 2.78
N GLY A 415 3.14 15.53 1.79
CA GLY A 415 4.03 14.66 1.03
C GLY A 415 4.93 13.84 1.96
N ASP A 416 6.20 13.71 1.61
CA ASP A 416 7.21 12.99 2.39
C ASP A 416 7.65 13.70 3.69
N ASN A 417 7.08 14.87 3.99
CA ASN A 417 7.46 15.67 5.16
C ASN A 417 6.54 15.49 6.37
N GLU A 418 5.73 14.43 6.42
CA GLU A 418 4.76 14.25 7.52
C GLU A 418 5.39 14.28 8.91
N ASP A 419 6.60 13.80 9.08
CA ASP A 419 7.33 13.80 10.38
C ASP A 419 8.62 14.62 10.36
N ASN A 420 8.80 15.49 9.35
CA ASN A 420 9.99 16.33 9.22
C ASN A 420 10.06 17.36 10.36
N PRO A 421 11.10 17.36 11.19
CA PRO A 421 11.24 18.35 12.27
C PRO A 421 11.50 19.77 11.74
N ASP A 422 11.97 19.92 10.50
CA ASP A 422 12.16 21.22 9.85
C ASP A 422 10.85 21.70 9.19
N LEU A 423 10.04 22.38 9.96
CA LEU A 423 8.75 22.89 9.53
C LEU A 423 8.82 23.95 8.40
N SER A 424 10.01 24.50 8.11
CA SER A 424 10.18 25.44 6.99
C SER A 424 10.02 24.81 5.61
N LYS A 425 10.10 23.49 5.54
CA LYS A 425 9.89 22.71 4.30
C LYS A 425 8.42 22.47 3.97
N LEU A 426 7.53 22.72 4.94
CA LEU A 426 6.09 22.59 4.75
C LEU A 426 5.51 23.88 4.20
N ASN A 427 4.83 23.78 3.08
CA ASN A 427 4.17 24.92 2.46
C ASN A 427 2.83 24.51 1.86
N ILE A 428 1.82 25.36 2.02
CA ILE A 428 0.62 25.29 1.20
C ILE A 428 0.98 25.64 -0.25
N SER A 429 0.32 24.99 -1.21
CA SER A 429 0.54 25.22 -2.63
C SER A 429 -0.76 25.53 -3.35
N TYR A 430 -0.91 26.77 -3.81
CA TYR A 430 -2.09 27.17 -4.58
C TYR A 430 -2.17 26.47 -5.94
N PRO A 431 -1.09 26.23 -6.69
CA PRO A 431 -1.15 25.44 -7.91
C PRO A 431 -1.67 24.00 -7.69
N ILE A 432 -1.20 23.32 -6.62
CA ILE A 432 -1.70 21.99 -6.25
C ILE A 432 -3.20 22.05 -5.96
N PHE A 433 -3.63 23.04 -5.16
CA PHE A 433 -5.03 23.23 -4.84
C PHE A 433 -5.87 23.49 -6.08
N GLU A 434 -5.44 24.42 -6.94
CA GLU A 434 -6.17 24.79 -8.15
C GLU A 434 -6.32 23.62 -9.11
N ALA A 435 -5.24 22.88 -9.37
CA ALA A 435 -5.25 21.74 -10.29
C ALA A 435 -6.21 20.63 -9.80
N PHE A 436 -6.12 20.23 -8.53
CA PHE A 436 -7.04 19.24 -7.95
C PHE A 436 -8.48 19.72 -8.00
N MET A 437 -8.74 20.97 -7.57
CA MET A 437 -10.10 21.53 -7.51
C MET A 437 -10.74 21.72 -8.87
N LYS A 438 -9.97 21.99 -9.93
CA LYS A 438 -10.48 21.99 -11.33
C LYS A 438 -11.11 20.64 -11.67
N GLY A 439 -10.38 19.55 -11.44
CA GLY A 439 -10.89 18.20 -11.68
C GLY A 439 -12.12 17.87 -10.82
N TYR A 440 -12.02 18.16 -9.52
CA TYR A 440 -13.08 17.86 -8.55
C TYR A 440 -14.37 18.64 -8.83
N LEU A 441 -14.30 19.96 -8.98
CA LEU A 441 -15.47 20.81 -9.21
C LEU A 441 -16.08 20.59 -10.59
N ALA A 442 -15.33 20.17 -11.59
CA ALA A 442 -15.90 19.77 -12.88
C ALA A 442 -16.95 18.64 -12.74
N LYS A 443 -16.82 17.80 -11.70
CA LYS A 443 -17.77 16.72 -11.40
C LYS A 443 -18.80 17.12 -10.33
N MET A 444 -18.42 17.97 -9.37
CA MET A 444 -19.17 18.17 -8.14
C MET A 444 -19.89 19.52 -8.02
N LYS A 445 -19.68 20.50 -8.92
CA LYS A 445 -20.31 21.84 -8.83
C LYS A 445 -21.83 21.80 -8.77
N ASP A 446 -22.46 20.84 -9.44
CA ASP A 446 -23.93 20.67 -9.46
C ASP A 446 -24.45 19.71 -8.38
N VAL A 447 -23.55 19.15 -7.56
CA VAL A 447 -23.85 18.22 -6.45
C VAL A 447 -23.74 18.92 -5.11
N LEU A 448 -22.68 19.72 -4.93
CA LEU A 448 -22.45 20.49 -3.71
C LEU A 448 -23.42 21.68 -3.63
N ASN A 449 -23.98 21.92 -2.46
CA ASN A 449 -24.71 23.13 -2.21
C ASN A 449 -23.77 24.32 -1.96
N PRO A 450 -24.25 25.60 -2.02
CA PRO A 450 -23.41 26.77 -1.84
C PRO A 450 -22.66 26.81 -0.49
N TYR A 451 -23.25 26.28 0.57
CA TYR A 451 -22.62 26.23 1.88
C TYR A 451 -21.49 25.20 1.92
N GLU A 452 -21.67 24.04 1.30
CA GLU A 452 -20.61 23.03 1.16
C GLU A 452 -19.42 23.57 0.35
N ILE A 453 -19.70 24.32 -0.74
CA ILE A 453 -18.65 24.98 -1.52
C ILE A 453 -17.87 25.99 -0.68
N GLU A 454 -18.57 26.82 0.11
CA GLU A 454 -17.95 27.77 1.04
C GLU A 454 -17.09 27.07 2.09
N MET A 455 -17.48 25.87 2.51
CA MET A 455 -16.79 25.11 3.54
C MET A 455 -15.55 24.34 3.05
N ILE A 456 -15.24 24.33 1.75
CA ILE A 456 -14.09 23.60 1.19
C ILE A 456 -12.76 23.99 1.87
N PRO A 457 -12.34 25.26 1.93
CA PRO A 457 -11.08 25.62 2.61
C PRO A 457 -11.09 25.33 4.11
N PHE A 458 -12.26 25.47 4.75
CA PHE A 458 -12.40 25.14 6.16
C PHE A 458 -12.21 23.64 6.42
N SER A 459 -12.69 22.78 5.53
CA SER A 459 -12.51 21.33 5.68
C SER A 459 -11.04 20.90 5.63
N MET A 460 -10.24 21.55 4.80
CA MET A 460 -8.80 21.32 4.73
C MET A 460 -8.13 21.64 6.08
N PHE A 461 -8.46 22.79 6.67
CA PHE A 461 -8.01 23.14 8.01
C PHE A 461 -8.45 22.10 9.04
N LEU A 462 -9.74 21.76 9.05
CA LEU A 462 -10.33 20.90 10.07
C LEU A 462 -9.72 19.51 10.09
N ILE A 463 -9.62 18.84 8.92
CA ILE A 463 -9.08 17.48 8.82
C ILE A 463 -7.58 17.44 9.09
N THR A 464 -6.83 18.45 8.64
CA THR A 464 -5.41 18.57 8.95
C THR A 464 -5.19 18.77 10.46
N MET A 465 -5.96 19.62 11.10
CA MET A 465 -5.90 19.85 12.55
C MET A 465 -6.32 18.58 13.32
N GLU A 466 -7.37 17.87 12.86
CA GLU A 466 -7.80 16.61 13.45
C GLU A 466 -6.69 15.56 13.43
N CYS A 467 -5.97 15.44 12.32
CA CYS A 467 -4.83 14.53 12.23
C CYS A 467 -3.73 14.90 13.24
N GLY A 468 -3.43 16.20 13.38
CA GLY A 468 -2.52 16.71 14.41
C GLY A 468 -2.98 16.38 15.83
N ILE A 469 -4.26 16.54 16.13
CA ILE A 469 -4.88 16.16 17.42
C ILE A 469 -4.69 14.66 17.70
N ARG A 470 -4.91 13.79 16.71
CA ARG A 470 -4.76 12.34 16.84
C ARG A 470 -3.31 11.93 17.11
N PHE A 471 -2.34 12.53 16.43
CA PHE A 471 -0.92 12.30 16.69
C PHE A 471 -0.51 12.78 18.09
N LEU A 472 -1.04 13.93 18.56
CA LEU A 472 -0.77 14.44 19.89
C LEU A 472 -1.37 13.56 20.98
N GLU A 473 -2.62 13.09 20.77
CA GLU A 473 -3.29 12.15 21.67
C GLU A 473 -2.48 10.87 21.81
N ASP A 474 -2.07 10.26 20.69
CA ASP A 474 -1.30 9.01 20.69
C ASP A 474 0.08 9.18 21.33
N TYR A 475 0.76 10.31 21.09
CA TYR A 475 2.00 10.62 21.78
C TYR A 475 1.83 10.65 23.30
N LEU A 476 0.79 11.32 23.79
CA LEU A 476 0.49 11.38 25.24
C LEU A 476 0.08 10.02 25.80
N ARG A 477 -0.50 9.14 24.99
CA ARG A 477 -0.89 7.77 25.37
C ARG A 477 0.24 6.74 25.20
N GLY A 478 1.45 7.15 24.81
CA GLY A 478 2.63 6.29 24.73
C GLY A 478 2.91 5.67 23.35
N ASP A 479 2.43 6.29 22.27
CA ASP A 479 2.66 5.84 20.88
C ASP A 479 2.12 4.43 20.61
N THR A 480 0.85 4.18 20.94
CA THR A 480 0.24 2.84 20.87
C THR A 480 -0.62 2.61 19.65
N TYR A 481 -1.12 3.66 18.99
CA TYR A 481 -2.02 3.57 17.85
C TYR A 481 -1.27 3.66 16.52
N PHE A 482 -0.46 4.71 16.32
CA PHE A 482 0.32 4.87 15.10
C PHE A 482 1.67 4.18 15.22
N ARG A 483 2.07 3.46 14.18
CA ARG A 483 3.39 2.85 14.13
C ARG A 483 4.46 3.95 14.11
N CYS A 484 5.38 3.89 15.08
CA CYS A 484 6.54 4.76 15.16
C CYS A 484 7.83 3.97 14.89
N HIS A 485 8.71 4.53 14.05
CA HIS A 485 10.01 3.97 13.73
C HIS A 485 11.13 4.54 14.61
N TYR A 486 10.87 5.70 15.24
CA TYR A 486 11.81 6.34 16.15
C TYR A 486 11.05 7.12 17.24
N PRO A 487 11.71 7.36 18.41
CA PRO A 487 11.12 8.16 19.48
C PRO A 487 10.74 9.56 19.00
N LYS A 488 9.58 10.06 19.44
CA LYS A 488 9.04 11.40 19.08
C LYS A 488 8.52 11.55 17.64
N GLN A 489 8.41 10.46 16.86
CA GLN A 489 7.86 10.55 15.50
C GLN A 489 6.44 11.14 15.51
N ASN A 490 5.56 10.69 16.41
CA ASN A 490 4.19 11.23 16.49
C ASN A 490 4.15 12.72 16.88
N ILE A 491 5.05 13.19 17.71
CA ILE A 491 5.08 14.64 18.01
C ILE A 491 5.62 15.46 16.84
N ASN A 492 6.54 14.94 16.03
CA ASN A 492 6.95 15.58 14.79
C ASN A 492 5.78 15.62 13.80
N ARG A 493 5.06 14.51 13.62
CA ARG A 493 3.84 14.45 12.81
C ARG A 493 2.78 15.46 13.29
N CYS A 494 2.54 15.54 14.60
CA CYS A 494 1.64 16.53 15.17
C CYS A 494 2.04 17.96 14.79
N ARG A 495 3.32 18.30 14.92
CA ARG A 495 3.85 19.64 14.62
C ARG A 495 3.69 20.00 13.16
N THR A 496 3.95 19.06 12.25
CA THR A 496 3.75 19.27 10.81
C THR A 496 2.28 19.53 10.49
N GLN A 497 1.36 18.72 11.03
CA GLN A 497 -0.08 18.89 10.79
C GLN A 497 -0.61 20.21 11.40
N ILE A 498 -0.22 20.56 12.62
CA ILE A 498 -0.64 21.83 13.24
C ILE A 498 -0.14 23.03 12.43
N LYS A 499 1.14 23.03 12.02
CA LYS A 499 1.71 24.10 11.19
C LYS A 499 0.94 24.26 9.89
N LEU A 500 0.69 23.15 9.20
CA LEU A 500 -0.05 23.15 7.94
C LEU A 500 -1.49 23.65 8.14
N ALA A 501 -2.17 23.19 9.19
CA ALA A 501 -3.52 23.65 9.52
C ALA A 501 -3.58 25.17 9.79
N GLU A 502 -2.63 25.72 10.55
CA GLU A 502 -2.55 27.17 10.79
C GLU A 502 -2.30 27.96 9.50
N ASP A 503 -1.44 27.46 8.61
CA ASP A 503 -1.20 28.09 7.30
C ASP A 503 -2.46 28.07 6.42
N ILE A 504 -3.18 26.95 6.38
CA ILE A 504 -4.45 26.85 5.64
C ILE A 504 -5.47 27.85 6.22
N TYR A 505 -5.62 27.91 7.56
CA TYR A 505 -6.57 28.80 8.23
C TYR A 505 -6.27 30.26 7.94
N ALA A 506 -5.01 30.65 7.97
CA ALA A 506 -4.57 32.02 7.66
C ALA A 506 -4.78 32.43 6.19
N ASN A 507 -4.95 31.46 5.28
CA ASN A 507 -5.03 31.68 3.84
C ASN A 507 -6.39 31.28 3.24
N MET A 508 -7.44 31.11 4.05
CA MET A 508 -8.77 30.66 3.59
C MET A 508 -9.35 31.57 2.48
N ASP A 509 -9.19 32.88 2.57
CA ASP A 509 -9.69 33.82 1.57
C ASP A 509 -9.05 33.59 0.18
N ASN A 510 -7.75 33.25 0.15
CA ASN A 510 -7.08 32.94 -1.10
C ASN A 510 -7.64 31.65 -1.73
N PHE A 511 -7.87 30.62 -0.93
CA PHE A 511 -8.49 29.38 -1.40
C PHE A 511 -9.94 29.60 -1.87
N HIS A 512 -10.74 30.40 -1.16
CA HIS A 512 -12.08 30.79 -1.60
C HIS A 512 -12.05 31.49 -2.97
N ASN A 513 -11.10 32.41 -3.16
CA ASN A 513 -10.94 33.12 -4.43
C ASN A 513 -10.62 32.14 -5.58
N ILE A 514 -9.77 31.16 -5.36
CA ILE A 514 -9.45 30.12 -6.36
C ILE A 514 -10.70 29.30 -6.68
N VAL A 515 -11.44 28.79 -5.68
CA VAL A 515 -12.69 28.05 -5.88
C VAL A 515 -13.69 28.86 -6.71
N ASN A 516 -13.90 30.13 -6.36
CA ASN A 516 -14.81 31.02 -7.08
C ASN A 516 -14.38 31.27 -8.53
N ASN A 517 -13.08 31.37 -8.80
CA ASN A 517 -12.57 31.53 -10.16
C ASN A 517 -12.76 30.27 -11.00
N ILE A 518 -12.52 29.09 -10.41
CA ILE A 518 -12.77 27.81 -11.07
C ILE A 518 -14.26 27.69 -11.43
N LEU A 519 -15.17 27.96 -10.48
CA LEU A 519 -16.61 27.87 -10.72
C LEU A 519 -17.11 28.83 -11.81
N LYS A 520 -16.49 30.01 -11.98
CA LYS A 520 -16.80 30.93 -13.07
C LYS A 520 -16.32 30.44 -14.44
N SER A 521 -15.29 29.59 -14.46
CA SER A 521 -14.69 29.04 -15.68
C SER A 521 -15.35 27.75 -16.15
N LEU A 522 -16.06 27.04 -15.26
CA LEU A 522 -16.82 25.81 -15.52
C LEU A 522 -18.27 26.11 -15.95
#